data_561ceee0ac904a0ce15fdb446886dee3
#
_entry.id   561ceee0ac904a0ce15fdb446886dee3
#
_cell.length_a   1.000
_cell.length_b   1.000
_cell.length_c   1.000
_cell.angle_alpha   90.00
_cell.angle_beta   90.00
_cell.angle_gamma   90.00
#
_symmetry.space_group_name_H-M   'P 1'
#
loop_
_entity.id
_entity.type
_entity.pdbx_description
1 polymer ?
#
loop_
_entity_poly.entity_id
_entity_poly.type
_entity_poly.pdbx_seq_one_letter_code
_entity_poly.pdbx_strand_id
1 'polypeptide(L)'
;MPFAELSGLIAALCWTVSSLMAPNLIQRFGTMRFNTVRIVIASSILLVICVITQRFNATLWQHAEIIMLSGLLGIFIGDTMLFTAVHRLGPRRTGVLFATNAPMSILLGWLFLGENLSFNQLFACGLVLIGVVIAILFGRRASLHAWEQTKGKLSIGILLALGAALGQASGALLSKPALIDGADPIAVSAIRVGTGALALVVAYCLFYRHKQPADAIPFGQLTRVDFMGIATLATIGMVIGMSVLVWGVGNANVGIVTTLSAVVPVLILPGLWITTGQRPAFGAWIGAIFVVTGAALLILVSN
;
A
#
# COMPACT_ATOMS: atom_id res chain seq x y z
N MET A 1 19.74 -1.70 12.42
CA MET A 1 19.17 -3.01 12.78
C MET A 1 18.48 -3.59 11.54
N PRO A 2 18.93 -4.73 11.00
CA PRO A 2 18.37 -5.29 9.73
C PRO A 2 16.88 -5.63 9.82
N PHE A 3 16.35 -5.82 11.04
CA PHE A 3 14.91 -6.09 11.24
C PHE A 3 13.99 -4.92 10.87
N ALA A 4 14.44 -3.66 11.01
CA ALA A 4 13.61 -2.51 10.68
C ALA A 4 13.36 -2.42 9.17
N GLU A 5 14.32 -2.77 8.35
CA GLU A 5 14.21 -2.79 6.89
C GLU A 5 13.32 -3.95 6.40
N LEU A 6 13.44 -5.14 7.06
CA LEU A 6 12.57 -6.29 6.78
C LEU A 6 11.08 -5.98 6.98
N SER A 7 10.74 -4.95 7.76
CA SER A 7 9.35 -4.51 7.93
C SER A 7 8.66 -4.19 6.61
N GLY A 8 9.39 -3.63 5.64
CA GLY A 8 8.88 -3.38 4.29
C GLY A 8 8.44 -4.68 3.59
N LEU A 9 9.24 -5.75 3.69
CA LEU A 9 8.90 -7.06 3.12
C LEU A 9 7.70 -7.71 3.85
N ILE A 10 7.65 -7.59 5.18
CA ILE A 10 6.51 -8.11 5.96
C ILE A 10 5.23 -7.37 5.57
N ALA A 11 5.27 -6.05 5.45
CA ALA A 11 4.15 -5.26 4.96
C ALA A 11 3.74 -5.68 3.54
N ALA A 12 4.71 -5.90 2.64
CA ALA A 12 4.45 -6.39 1.29
C ALA A 12 3.77 -7.77 1.28
N LEU A 13 4.18 -8.69 2.16
CA LEU A 13 3.51 -9.99 2.32
C LEU A 13 2.05 -9.83 2.79
N CYS A 14 1.81 -8.98 3.79
CA CYS A 14 0.45 -8.69 4.28
C CYS A 14 -0.43 -8.11 3.15
N TRP A 15 0.09 -7.18 2.37
CA TRP A 15 -0.63 -6.59 1.25
C TRP A 15 -0.82 -7.57 0.09
N THR A 16 0.12 -8.48 -0.13
CA THR A 16 -0.02 -9.57 -1.12
C THR A 16 -1.18 -10.48 -0.77
N VAL A 17 -1.24 -10.96 0.47
CA VAL A 17 -2.35 -11.81 0.94
C VAL A 17 -3.69 -11.06 0.79
N SER A 18 -3.74 -9.81 1.23
CA SER A 18 -4.91 -8.95 1.05
C SER A 18 -5.32 -8.83 -0.42
N SER A 19 -4.36 -8.59 -1.32
CA SER A 19 -4.62 -8.39 -2.74
C SER A 19 -5.12 -9.65 -3.44
N LEU A 20 -4.68 -10.82 -3.02
CA LEU A 20 -5.16 -12.11 -3.57
C LEU A 20 -6.59 -12.43 -3.16
N MET A 21 -7.02 -12.00 -1.98
CA MET A 21 -8.37 -12.26 -1.47
C MET A 21 -9.41 -11.21 -1.88
N ALA A 22 -8.98 -9.98 -2.19
CA ALA A 22 -9.85 -8.83 -2.45
C ALA A 22 -10.75 -8.91 -3.70
N PRO A 23 -10.35 -9.52 -4.85
CA PRO A 23 -11.07 -9.38 -6.12
C PRO A 23 -12.54 -9.76 -6.06
N ASN A 24 -12.87 -10.88 -5.40
CA ASN A 24 -14.25 -11.36 -5.28
C ASN A 24 -15.14 -10.38 -4.49
N LEU A 25 -14.60 -9.81 -3.42
CA LEU A 25 -15.30 -8.83 -2.59
C LEU A 25 -15.47 -7.49 -3.32
N ILE A 26 -14.43 -7.06 -4.05
CA ILE A 26 -14.49 -5.84 -4.85
C ILE A 26 -15.54 -5.95 -5.96
N GLN A 27 -15.63 -7.10 -6.65
CA GLN A 27 -16.64 -7.32 -7.68
C GLN A 27 -18.07 -7.27 -7.12
N ARG A 28 -18.27 -7.85 -5.93
CA ARG A 28 -19.60 -7.88 -5.28
C ARG A 28 -20.04 -6.54 -4.70
N PHE A 29 -19.14 -5.79 -4.10
CA PHE A 29 -19.49 -4.55 -3.36
C PHE A 29 -19.15 -3.26 -4.09
N GLY A 30 -18.40 -3.33 -5.17
CA GLY A 30 -17.80 -2.16 -5.82
C GLY A 30 -16.60 -1.62 -5.05
N THR A 31 -15.64 -1.06 -5.78
CA THR A 31 -14.32 -0.65 -5.26
C THR A 31 -14.41 0.32 -4.09
N MET A 32 -15.20 1.40 -4.23
CA MET A 32 -15.27 2.45 -3.21
C MET A 32 -15.97 1.99 -1.93
N ARG A 33 -17.05 1.23 -2.07
CA ARG A 33 -17.79 0.69 -0.92
C ARG A 33 -16.92 -0.30 -0.14
N PHE A 34 -16.29 -1.24 -0.85
CA PHE A 34 -15.35 -2.18 -0.27
C PHE A 34 -14.22 -1.47 0.48
N ASN A 35 -13.55 -0.50 -0.16
CA ASN A 35 -12.44 0.23 0.45
C ASN A 35 -12.88 1.01 1.69
N THR A 36 -14.01 1.69 1.65
CA THR A 36 -14.54 2.45 2.80
C THR A 36 -14.80 1.52 3.99
N VAL A 37 -15.51 0.39 3.77
CA VAL A 37 -15.79 -0.58 4.84
C VAL A 37 -14.51 -1.16 5.42
N ARG A 38 -13.56 -1.56 4.55
CA ARG A 38 -12.27 -2.11 4.94
C ARG A 38 -11.49 -1.16 5.84
N ILE A 39 -11.41 0.12 5.46
CA ILE A 39 -10.63 1.11 6.21
C ILE A 39 -11.33 1.49 7.51
N VAL A 40 -12.66 1.58 7.54
CA VAL A 40 -13.42 1.80 8.78
C VAL A 40 -13.21 0.65 9.76
N ILE A 41 -13.28 -0.61 9.32
CA ILE A 41 -13.01 -1.78 10.18
C ILE A 41 -11.57 -1.72 10.71
N ALA A 42 -10.58 -1.46 9.85
CA ALA A 42 -9.19 -1.37 10.27
C ALA A 42 -8.97 -0.25 11.29
N SER A 43 -9.55 0.93 11.07
CA SER A 43 -9.52 2.07 11.98
C SER A 43 -10.11 1.70 13.35
N SER A 44 -11.28 1.05 13.35
CA SER A 44 -11.94 0.62 14.59
C SER A 44 -11.07 -0.37 15.37
N ILE A 45 -10.48 -1.36 14.70
CA ILE A 45 -9.59 -2.33 15.34
C ILE A 45 -8.36 -1.64 15.93
N LEU A 46 -7.68 -0.77 15.16
CA LEU A 46 -6.51 -0.04 15.63
C LEU A 46 -6.82 0.85 16.82
N LEU A 47 -7.95 1.57 16.80
CA LEU A 47 -8.38 2.40 17.91
C LEU A 47 -8.64 1.57 19.16
N VAL A 48 -9.34 0.45 19.03
CA VAL A 48 -9.62 -0.47 20.16
C VAL A 48 -8.30 -1.00 20.74
N ILE A 49 -7.35 -1.44 19.90
CA ILE A 49 -6.03 -1.87 20.36
C ILE A 49 -5.33 -0.75 21.13
N CYS A 50 -5.29 0.47 20.58
CA CYS A 50 -4.61 1.60 21.21
C CYS A 50 -5.24 1.99 22.55
N VAL A 51 -6.57 1.95 22.68
CA VAL A 51 -7.27 2.25 23.92
C VAL A 51 -6.98 1.18 24.98
N ILE A 52 -7.12 -0.11 24.64
CA ILE A 52 -6.90 -1.22 25.58
C ILE A 52 -5.42 -1.28 26.02
N THR A 53 -4.50 -1.04 25.10
CA THR A 53 -3.05 -1.14 25.39
C THR A 53 -2.42 0.21 25.78
N GLN A 54 -3.23 1.26 25.95
CA GLN A 54 -2.83 2.61 26.41
C GLN A 54 -1.66 3.20 25.60
N ARG A 55 -1.69 3.07 24.26
CA ARG A 55 -0.60 3.50 23.37
C ARG A 55 -0.64 4.98 23.00
N PHE A 56 -1.65 5.72 23.42
CA PHE A 56 -1.72 7.16 23.20
C PHE A 56 -0.83 7.89 24.20
N ASN A 57 0.31 8.39 23.74
CA ASN A 57 1.25 9.16 24.55
C ASN A 57 1.20 10.66 24.20
N ALA A 58 1.85 11.49 25.03
CA ALA A 58 1.88 12.94 24.80
C ALA A 58 2.54 13.32 23.46
N THR A 59 3.60 12.61 23.07
CA THR A 59 4.33 12.82 21.83
C THR A 59 3.42 12.63 20.60
N LEU A 60 2.51 11.65 20.63
CA LEU A 60 1.55 11.44 19.55
C LEU A 60 0.68 12.69 19.32
N TRP A 61 0.22 13.31 20.41
CA TRP A 61 -0.67 14.49 20.31
C TRP A 61 0.08 15.75 19.89
N GLN A 62 1.37 15.87 20.21
CA GLN A 62 2.22 16.97 19.72
C GLN A 62 2.39 16.93 18.20
N HIS A 63 2.35 15.73 17.60
CA HIS A 63 2.48 15.53 16.16
C HIS A 63 1.15 15.19 15.46
N ALA A 64 0.01 15.33 16.14
CA ALA A 64 -1.29 14.89 15.62
C ALA A 64 -1.61 15.49 14.24
N GLU A 65 -1.35 16.78 14.03
CA GLU A 65 -1.64 17.47 12.77
C GLU A 65 -0.88 16.86 11.59
N ILE A 66 0.42 16.61 11.75
CA ILE A 66 1.25 16.04 10.69
C ILE A 66 0.90 14.57 10.43
N ILE A 67 0.53 13.82 11.47
CA ILE A 67 0.07 12.44 11.36
C ILE A 67 -1.29 12.40 10.63
N MET A 68 -2.22 13.30 10.94
CA MET A 68 -3.50 13.43 10.24
C MET A 68 -3.29 13.81 8.76
N LEU A 69 -2.41 14.77 8.49
CA LEU A 69 -2.03 15.11 7.11
C LEU A 69 -1.44 13.92 6.36
N SER A 70 -0.58 13.12 7.02
CA SER A 70 -0.05 11.87 6.51
C SER A 70 -1.16 10.88 6.13
N GLY A 71 -2.20 10.75 6.97
CA GLY A 71 -3.37 9.91 6.69
C GLY A 71 -4.21 10.42 5.52
N LEU A 72 -4.41 11.74 5.44
CA LEU A 72 -5.14 12.36 4.32
C LEU A 72 -4.40 12.15 2.98
N LEU A 73 -3.10 12.43 2.93
CA LEU A 73 -2.32 12.31 1.70
C LEU A 73 -2.10 10.85 1.30
N GLY A 74 -1.65 10.01 2.25
CA GLY A 74 -1.28 8.62 1.94
C GLY A 74 -2.46 7.69 1.79
N ILE A 75 -3.47 7.80 2.67
CA ILE A 75 -4.57 6.84 2.70
C ILE A 75 -5.79 7.37 1.94
N PHE A 76 -6.28 8.58 2.25
CA PHE A 76 -7.48 9.07 1.57
C PHE A 76 -7.21 9.43 0.10
N ILE A 77 -6.29 10.36 -0.16
CA ILE A 77 -5.96 10.82 -1.51
C ILE A 77 -5.22 9.72 -2.27
N GLY A 78 -4.19 9.13 -1.67
CA GLY A 78 -3.36 8.10 -2.29
C GLY A 78 -4.16 6.88 -2.73
N ASP A 79 -4.94 6.27 -1.84
CA ASP A 79 -5.76 5.10 -2.18
C ASP A 79 -6.87 5.45 -3.19
N THR A 80 -7.52 6.63 -3.05
CA THR A 80 -8.56 7.06 -3.98
C THR A 80 -8.01 7.22 -5.40
N MET A 81 -6.84 7.84 -5.53
CA MET A 81 -6.14 8.00 -6.82
C MET A 81 -5.69 6.63 -7.34
N LEU A 82 -5.15 5.76 -6.50
CA LEU A 82 -4.70 4.41 -6.85
C LEU A 82 -5.85 3.57 -7.44
N PHE A 83 -6.96 3.46 -6.73
CA PHE A 83 -8.12 2.69 -7.20
C PHE A 83 -8.75 3.29 -8.45
N THR A 84 -8.74 4.61 -8.58
CA THR A 84 -9.21 5.28 -9.80
C THR A 84 -8.27 5.01 -10.98
N ALA A 85 -6.96 5.00 -10.74
CA ALA A 85 -5.97 4.63 -11.75
C ALA A 85 -6.12 3.17 -12.18
N VAL A 86 -6.28 2.23 -11.23
CA VAL A 86 -6.55 0.81 -11.52
C VAL A 86 -7.79 0.64 -12.39
N HIS A 87 -8.87 1.37 -12.10
CA HIS A 87 -10.08 1.31 -12.92
C HIS A 87 -9.87 1.84 -14.36
N ARG A 88 -8.98 2.82 -14.55
CA ARG A 88 -8.71 3.45 -15.85
C ARG A 88 -7.64 2.74 -16.68
N LEU A 89 -6.55 2.33 -16.05
CA LEU A 89 -5.37 1.78 -16.72
C LEU A 89 -5.28 0.25 -16.65
N GLY A 90 -6.05 -0.34 -15.75
CA GLY A 90 -5.87 -1.71 -15.30
C GLY A 90 -4.76 -1.86 -14.24
N PRO A 91 -4.77 -2.97 -13.49
CA PRO A 91 -3.88 -3.18 -12.36
C PRO A 91 -2.39 -3.20 -12.74
N ARG A 92 -2.06 -3.74 -13.91
CA ARG A 92 -0.69 -3.89 -14.39
C ARG A 92 0.01 -2.56 -14.64
N ARG A 93 -0.59 -1.67 -15.46
CA ARG A 93 -0.02 -0.35 -15.78
C ARG A 93 0.03 0.52 -14.53
N THR A 94 -1.02 0.47 -13.72
CA THR A 94 -1.04 1.17 -12.44
C THR A 94 0.05 0.68 -11.52
N GLY A 95 0.29 -0.63 -11.43
CA GLY A 95 1.35 -1.20 -10.61
C GLY A 95 2.74 -0.71 -10.99
N VAL A 96 3.07 -0.64 -12.31
CA VAL A 96 4.36 -0.07 -12.78
C VAL A 96 4.52 1.38 -12.33
N LEU A 97 3.48 2.20 -12.56
CA LEU A 97 3.52 3.61 -12.22
C LEU A 97 3.53 3.82 -10.70
N PHE A 98 2.79 3.02 -9.95
CA PHE A 98 2.76 3.10 -8.49
C PHE A 98 4.08 2.66 -7.86
N ALA A 99 4.86 1.77 -8.48
CA ALA A 99 6.19 1.39 -7.99
C ALA A 99 7.17 2.58 -7.93
N THR A 100 6.87 3.69 -8.60
CA THR A 100 7.64 4.94 -8.46
C THR A 100 7.53 5.57 -7.07
N ASN A 101 6.63 5.07 -6.20
CA ASN A 101 6.58 5.52 -4.79
C ASN A 101 7.93 5.34 -4.08
N ALA A 102 8.68 4.27 -4.41
CA ALA A 102 9.97 4.01 -3.78
C ALA A 102 11.04 5.05 -4.14
N PRO A 103 11.36 5.36 -5.42
CA PRO A 103 12.27 6.45 -5.74
C PRO A 103 11.76 7.82 -5.28
N MET A 104 10.44 8.06 -5.25
CA MET A 104 9.88 9.28 -4.66
C MET A 104 10.15 9.35 -3.16
N SER A 105 10.00 8.24 -2.42
CA SER A 105 10.32 8.18 -0.99
C SER A 105 11.81 8.40 -0.71
N ILE A 106 12.69 7.85 -1.54
CA ILE A 106 14.15 8.10 -1.47
C ILE A 106 14.44 9.59 -1.65
N LEU A 107 13.88 10.20 -2.68
CA LEU A 107 14.07 11.62 -2.97
C LEU A 107 13.52 12.50 -1.84
N LEU A 108 12.32 12.24 -1.36
CA LEU A 108 11.71 12.99 -0.27
C LEU A 108 12.46 12.80 1.05
N GLY A 109 12.93 11.60 1.36
CA GLY A 109 13.75 11.31 2.54
C GLY A 109 15.07 12.08 2.52
N TRP A 110 15.73 12.14 1.34
CA TRP A 110 16.93 12.93 1.15
C TRP A 110 16.67 14.44 1.31
N LEU A 111 15.61 14.96 0.67
CA LEU A 111 15.32 16.39 0.67
C LEU A 111 14.85 16.93 2.03
N PHE A 112 14.01 16.19 2.73
CA PHE A 112 13.31 16.69 3.92
C PHE A 112 13.79 16.10 5.25
N LEU A 113 14.41 14.91 5.23
CA LEU A 113 14.90 14.23 6.43
C LEU A 113 16.43 14.13 6.48
N GLY A 114 17.14 14.57 5.43
CA GLY A 114 18.59 14.43 5.34
C GLY A 114 19.05 12.96 5.26
N GLU A 115 18.17 12.04 4.86
CA GLU A 115 18.54 10.64 4.70
C GLU A 115 19.48 10.45 3.51
N ASN A 116 20.69 10.01 3.78
CA ASN A 116 21.65 9.70 2.73
C ASN A 116 21.74 8.20 2.54
N LEU A 117 21.52 7.75 1.31
CA LEU A 117 21.74 6.37 0.91
C LEU A 117 23.13 6.25 0.28
N SER A 118 23.88 5.23 0.67
CA SER A 118 25.14 4.89 0.03
C SER A 118 24.89 4.45 -1.42
N PHE A 119 25.94 4.51 -2.25
CA PHE A 119 25.86 4.06 -3.64
C PHE A 119 25.36 2.60 -3.74
N ASN A 120 25.84 1.73 -2.84
CA ASN A 120 25.42 0.33 -2.82
C ASN A 120 23.94 0.16 -2.45
N GLN A 121 23.42 0.99 -1.53
CA GLN A 121 21.99 0.99 -1.18
C GLN A 121 21.14 1.49 -2.35
N LEU A 122 21.56 2.56 -3.03
CA LEU A 122 20.87 3.07 -4.23
C LEU A 122 20.89 2.02 -5.38
N PHE A 123 22.01 1.35 -5.59
CA PHE A 123 22.13 0.28 -6.57
C PHE A 123 21.19 -0.89 -6.24
N ALA A 124 21.13 -1.31 -4.98
CA ALA A 124 20.25 -2.38 -4.52
C ALA A 124 18.76 -1.99 -4.65
N CYS A 125 18.39 -0.74 -4.30
CA CYS A 125 17.05 -0.20 -4.57
C CYS A 125 16.70 -0.22 -6.06
N GLY A 126 17.65 0.16 -6.91
CA GLY A 126 17.52 0.11 -8.38
C GLY A 126 17.24 -1.31 -8.88
N LEU A 127 17.96 -2.32 -8.36
CA LEU A 127 17.72 -3.72 -8.71
C LEU A 127 16.30 -4.17 -8.33
N VAL A 128 15.83 -3.84 -7.11
CA VAL A 128 14.46 -4.16 -6.68
C VAL A 128 13.44 -3.54 -7.63
N LEU A 129 13.59 -2.24 -7.95
CA LEU A 129 12.65 -1.52 -8.81
C LEU A 129 12.65 -2.07 -10.24
N ILE A 130 13.81 -2.32 -10.82
CA ILE A 130 13.94 -2.95 -12.15
C ILE A 130 13.27 -4.32 -12.15
N GLY A 131 13.50 -5.12 -11.11
CA GLY A 131 12.87 -6.43 -10.95
C GLY A 131 11.34 -6.35 -10.88
N VAL A 132 10.79 -5.41 -10.10
CA VAL A 132 9.35 -5.17 -10.03
C VAL A 132 8.78 -4.77 -11.40
N VAL A 133 9.43 -3.84 -12.11
CA VAL A 133 9.01 -3.40 -13.45
C VAL A 133 9.03 -4.57 -14.44
N ILE A 134 10.12 -5.37 -14.47
CA ILE A 134 10.22 -6.55 -15.32
C ILE A 134 9.10 -7.56 -15.01
N ALA A 135 8.87 -7.86 -13.73
CA ALA A 135 7.83 -8.79 -13.31
C ALA A 135 6.43 -8.33 -13.75
N ILE A 136 6.14 -7.02 -13.65
CA ILE A 136 4.85 -6.47 -14.06
C ILE A 136 4.73 -6.46 -15.59
N LEU A 137 5.76 -6.04 -16.34
CA LEU A 137 5.69 -5.91 -17.79
C LEU A 137 5.68 -7.25 -18.50
N PHE A 138 6.49 -8.19 -18.03
CA PHE A 138 6.72 -9.48 -18.71
C PHE A 138 6.16 -10.70 -17.94
N GLY A 139 5.47 -10.47 -16.83
CA GLY A 139 4.97 -11.52 -15.93
C GLY A 139 3.74 -12.28 -16.42
N ARG A 140 3.09 -11.90 -17.51
CA ARG A 140 1.87 -12.55 -18.03
C ARG A 140 2.01 -13.08 -19.45
N ARG A 141 1.39 -14.24 -19.69
CA ARG A 141 1.06 -14.73 -21.05
C ARG A 141 -0.13 -13.93 -21.59
N ALA A 142 -0.11 -13.68 -22.90
CA ALA A 142 -0.97 -12.78 -23.65
C ALA A 142 -2.46 -13.17 -23.72
N SER A 143 -3.20 -13.15 -22.62
CA SER A 143 -4.64 -13.06 -22.65
C SER A 143 -5.05 -11.69 -22.09
N LEU A 144 -5.37 -10.77 -22.99
CA LEU A 144 -5.96 -9.46 -22.65
C LEU A 144 -7.34 -9.70 -22.00
N HIS A 145 -7.39 -9.66 -20.67
CA HIS A 145 -8.67 -9.62 -20.00
C HIS A 145 -9.32 -8.24 -20.18
N ALA A 146 -10.66 -8.20 -20.28
CA ALA A 146 -11.44 -6.99 -20.53
C ALA A 146 -11.15 -5.83 -19.54
N TRP A 147 -10.60 -6.11 -18.37
CA TRP A 147 -10.22 -5.13 -17.35
C TRP A 147 -8.82 -4.52 -17.51
N GLU A 148 -8.03 -4.96 -18.51
CA GLU A 148 -6.77 -4.31 -18.91
C GLU A 148 -6.97 -3.23 -20.00
N GLN A 149 -8.20 -3.04 -20.47
CA GLN A 149 -8.53 -2.00 -21.44
C GLN A 149 -8.51 -0.63 -20.75
N THR A 150 -7.82 0.32 -21.38
CA THR A 150 -7.81 1.71 -20.89
C THR A 150 -9.18 2.35 -21.05
N LYS A 151 -9.72 2.88 -19.95
CA LYS A 151 -10.97 3.61 -19.92
C LYS A 151 -10.72 5.12 -19.85
N GLY A 152 -11.10 5.85 -20.88
CA GLY A 152 -10.93 7.30 -20.96
C GLY A 152 -9.50 7.73 -21.35
N LYS A 153 -9.12 8.98 -21.01
CA LYS A 153 -7.82 9.54 -21.39
C LYS A 153 -6.68 8.88 -20.62
N LEU A 154 -5.70 8.32 -21.34
CA LEU A 154 -4.52 7.65 -20.78
C LEU A 154 -3.72 8.54 -19.82
N SER A 155 -3.55 9.82 -20.18
CA SER A 155 -2.81 10.80 -19.37
C SER A 155 -3.39 11.00 -17.99
N ILE A 156 -4.73 11.02 -17.85
CA ILE A 156 -5.38 11.14 -16.54
C ILE A 156 -5.09 9.90 -15.68
N GLY A 157 -5.14 8.71 -16.28
CA GLY A 157 -4.80 7.49 -15.56
C GLY A 157 -3.34 7.48 -15.06
N ILE A 158 -2.40 7.95 -15.89
CA ILE A 158 -0.98 8.08 -15.51
C ILE A 158 -0.81 9.08 -14.36
N LEU A 159 -1.41 10.28 -14.47
CA LEU A 159 -1.34 11.30 -13.41
C LEU A 159 -1.91 10.78 -12.08
N LEU A 160 -3.02 10.04 -12.12
CA LEU A 160 -3.61 9.43 -10.93
C LEU A 160 -2.67 8.39 -10.31
N ALA A 161 -2.04 7.54 -11.11
CA ALA A 161 -1.13 6.53 -10.59
C ALA A 161 0.14 7.14 -9.98
N LEU A 162 0.72 8.16 -10.64
CA LEU A 162 1.87 8.91 -10.11
C LEU A 162 1.48 9.73 -8.88
N GLY A 163 0.31 10.36 -8.87
CA GLY A 163 -0.21 11.07 -7.69
C GLY A 163 -0.45 10.13 -6.51
N ALA A 164 -0.95 8.91 -6.75
CA ALA A 164 -1.06 7.87 -5.72
C ALA A 164 0.32 7.48 -5.15
N ALA A 165 1.32 7.31 -6.02
CA ALA A 165 2.69 7.01 -5.62
C ALA A 165 3.29 8.12 -4.75
N LEU A 166 3.10 9.38 -5.16
CA LEU A 166 3.55 10.56 -4.40
C LEU A 166 2.80 10.67 -3.06
N GLY A 167 1.48 10.45 -3.05
CA GLY A 167 0.67 10.43 -1.83
C GLY A 167 1.16 9.39 -0.82
N GLN A 168 1.46 8.18 -1.28
CA GLN A 168 2.02 7.12 -0.44
C GLN A 168 3.41 7.50 0.12
N ALA A 169 4.30 8.00 -0.73
CA ALA A 169 5.63 8.44 -0.34
C ALA A 169 5.59 9.59 0.68
N SER A 170 4.78 10.62 0.41
CA SER A 170 4.59 11.76 1.32
C SER A 170 3.95 11.33 2.63
N GLY A 171 2.96 10.43 2.58
CA GLY A 171 2.32 9.89 3.78
C GLY A 171 3.29 9.12 4.68
N ALA A 172 4.20 8.33 4.11
CA ALA A 172 5.24 7.65 4.88
C ALA A 172 6.22 8.66 5.50
N LEU A 173 6.71 9.61 4.71
CA LEU A 173 7.62 10.66 5.16
C LEU A 173 7.07 11.46 6.34
N LEU A 174 5.84 11.97 6.21
CA LEU A 174 5.20 12.83 7.22
C LEU A 174 4.96 12.12 8.56
N SER A 175 4.92 10.79 8.58
CA SER A 175 4.79 10.05 9.83
C SER A 175 6.10 9.90 10.59
N LYS A 176 7.25 10.08 9.93
CA LYS A 176 8.56 9.78 10.51
C LYS A 176 8.98 10.66 11.68
N PRO A 177 8.79 12.00 11.65
CA PRO A 177 9.17 12.86 12.79
C PRO A 177 8.53 12.42 14.10
N ALA A 178 7.23 12.14 14.09
CA ALA A 178 6.52 11.65 15.28
C ALA A 178 7.10 10.34 15.83
N LEU A 179 7.51 9.44 14.93
CA LEU A 179 8.09 8.15 15.30
C LEU A 179 9.51 8.29 15.89
N ILE A 180 10.32 9.21 15.34
CA ILE A 180 11.65 9.52 15.87
C ILE A 180 11.55 10.10 17.27
N ASP A 181 10.55 10.97 17.53
CA ASP A 181 10.33 11.59 18.83
C ASP A 181 9.67 10.63 19.85
N GLY A 182 9.40 9.37 19.47
CA GLY A 182 8.94 8.32 20.37
C GLY A 182 7.42 8.11 20.40
N ALA A 183 6.68 8.56 19.39
CA ALA A 183 5.28 8.18 19.25
C ALA A 183 5.17 6.68 18.91
N ASP A 184 4.18 6.00 19.53
CA ASP A 184 3.97 4.56 19.28
C ASP A 184 3.52 4.31 17.84
N PRO A 185 4.17 3.40 17.08
CA PRO A 185 3.85 3.15 15.66
C PRO A 185 2.41 2.67 15.42
N ILE A 186 1.82 1.93 16.37
CA ILE A 186 0.43 1.46 16.26
C ILE A 186 -0.51 2.64 16.45
N ALA A 187 -0.22 3.53 17.38
CA ALA A 187 -1.00 4.75 17.61
C ALA A 187 -0.89 5.71 16.41
N VAL A 188 0.30 5.90 15.84
CA VAL A 188 0.49 6.66 14.60
C VAL A 188 -0.34 6.04 13.46
N SER A 189 -0.31 4.71 13.32
CA SER A 189 -1.13 4.01 12.33
C SER A 189 -2.63 4.19 12.58
N ALA A 190 -3.08 4.18 13.84
CA ALA A 190 -4.48 4.39 14.21
C ALA A 190 -4.97 5.79 13.79
N ILE A 191 -4.19 6.85 14.08
CA ILE A 191 -4.55 8.21 13.67
C ILE A 191 -4.53 8.35 12.14
N ARG A 192 -3.52 7.82 11.45
CA ARG A 192 -3.43 7.84 9.97
C ARG A 192 -4.62 7.14 9.31
N VAL A 193 -4.89 5.89 9.73
CA VAL A 193 -5.99 5.09 9.16
C VAL A 193 -7.34 5.68 9.54
N GLY A 194 -7.48 6.19 10.78
CA GLY A 194 -8.68 6.87 11.27
C GLY A 194 -9.02 8.12 10.48
N THR A 195 -8.04 8.97 10.24
CA THR A 195 -8.21 10.18 9.41
C THR A 195 -8.58 9.83 7.97
N GLY A 196 -7.91 8.83 7.38
CA GLY A 196 -8.25 8.32 6.06
C GLY A 196 -9.66 7.73 6.01
N ALA A 197 -10.07 6.98 7.05
CA ALA A 197 -11.41 6.42 7.17
C ALA A 197 -12.49 7.51 7.22
N LEU A 198 -12.29 8.52 8.06
CA LEU A 198 -13.22 9.65 8.19
C LEU A 198 -13.38 10.38 6.86
N ALA A 199 -12.27 10.72 6.20
CA ALA A 199 -12.29 11.39 4.91
C ALA A 199 -12.96 10.55 3.82
N LEU A 200 -12.72 9.23 3.78
CA LEU A 200 -13.39 8.31 2.85
C LEU A 200 -14.89 8.19 3.12
N VAL A 201 -15.31 8.12 4.38
CA VAL A 201 -16.74 8.08 4.74
C VAL A 201 -17.43 9.36 4.28
N VAL A 202 -16.84 10.52 4.57
CA VAL A 202 -17.38 11.81 4.11
C VAL A 202 -17.46 11.87 2.59
N ALA A 203 -16.37 11.51 1.89
CA ALA A 203 -16.36 11.50 0.43
C ALA A 203 -17.37 10.49 -0.14
N TYR A 204 -17.50 9.31 0.49
CA TYR A 204 -18.50 8.32 0.09
C TYR A 204 -19.92 8.85 0.23
N CYS A 205 -20.25 9.44 1.36
CA CYS A 205 -21.59 10.00 1.59
C CYS A 205 -21.93 11.14 0.64
N LEU A 206 -20.97 12.03 0.33
CA LEU A 206 -21.20 13.20 -0.50
C LEU A 206 -21.20 12.90 -2.00
N PHE A 207 -20.27 12.05 -2.47
CA PHE A 207 -20.00 11.92 -3.90
C PHE A 207 -20.29 10.54 -4.50
N TYR A 208 -20.19 9.46 -3.71
CA TYR A 208 -20.22 8.10 -4.21
C TYR A 208 -21.48 7.30 -3.85
N ARG A 209 -22.26 7.74 -2.88
CA ARG A 209 -23.49 7.04 -2.44
C ARG A 209 -24.44 6.76 -3.59
N HIS A 210 -24.60 7.72 -4.52
CA HIS A 210 -25.52 7.63 -5.65
C HIS A 210 -24.87 7.15 -6.96
N LYS A 211 -23.55 6.95 -6.99
CA LYS A 211 -22.78 6.55 -8.18
C LYS A 211 -22.31 5.10 -8.12
N GLN A 212 -23.05 4.25 -7.46
CA GLN A 212 -22.66 2.82 -7.36
C GLN A 212 -23.00 2.09 -8.67
N PRO A 213 -22.18 1.10 -9.07
CA PRO A 213 -22.55 0.17 -10.14
C PRO A 213 -23.91 -0.47 -9.84
N ALA A 214 -24.75 -0.64 -10.87
CA ALA A 214 -26.08 -1.23 -10.72
C ALA A 214 -26.04 -2.63 -10.09
N ASP A 215 -24.95 -3.37 -10.32
CA ASP A 215 -24.75 -4.75 -9.86
C ASP A 215 -24.13 -4.84 -8.45
N ALA A 216 -23.79 -3.72 -7.81
CA ALA A 216 -23.15 -3.72 -6.49
C ALA A 216 -24.18 -4.00 -5.39
N ILE A 217 -23.91 -5.02 -4.57
CA ILE A 217 -24.77 -5.43 -3.46
C ILE A 217 -24.88 -4.30 -2.42
N PRO A 218 -26.10 -3.94 -1.97
CA PRO A 218 -26.31 -2.94 -0.91
C PRO A 218 -25.70 -3.39 0.42
N PHE A 219 -25.36 -2.43 1.29
CA PHE A 219 -24.81 -2.74 2.64
C PHE A 219 -25.71 -3.68 3.47
N GLY A 220 -27.03 -3.56 3.35
CA GLY A 220 -27.99 -4.40 4.08
C GLY A 220 -28.01 -5.87 3.65
N GLN A 221 -27.34 -6.22 2.56
CA GLN A 221 -27.22 -7.60 2.05
C GLN A 221 -25.83 -8.21 2.29
N LEU A 222 -24.98 -7.55 3.10
CA LEU A 222 -23.71 -8.10 3.55
C LEU A 222 -23.96 -9.37 4.39
N THR A 223 -23.44 -10.49 3.92
CA THR A 223 -23.46 -11.74 4.70
C THR A 223 -22.38 -11.71 5.79
N ARG A 224 -22.53 -12.57 6.82
CA ARG A 224 -21.49 -12.75 7.85
C ARG A 224 -20.14 -13.14 7.24
N VAL A 225 -20.16 -13.97 6.20
CA VAL A 225 -18.95 -14.43 5.50
C VAL A 225 -18.26 -13.26 4.79
N ASP A 226 -19.01 -12.39 4.12
CA ASP A 226 -18.49 -11.19 3.46
C ASP A 226 -17.83 -10.25 4.48
N PHE A 227 -18.53 -10.01 5.60
CA PHE A 227 -18.00 -9.17 6.68
C PHE A 227 -16.71 -9.75 7.26
N MET A 228 -16.66 -11.04 7.55
CA MET A 228 -15.46 -11.71 8.03
C MET A 228 -14.32 -11.63 7.00
N GLY A 229 -14.61 -11.82 5.71
CA GLY A 229 -13.64 -11.65 4.63
C GLY A 229 -13.05 -10.24 4.60
N ILE A 230 -13.89 -9.20 4.66
CA ILE A 230 -13.44 -7.80 4.68
C ILE A 230 -12.65 -7.51 5.97
N ALA A 231 -13.10 -8.01 7.12
CA ALA A 231 -12.41 -7.84 8.40
C ALA A 231 -11.03 -8.51 8.40
N THR A 232 -10.91 -9.71 7.84
CA THR A 232 -9.62 -10.40 7.68
C THR A 232 -8.67 -9.59 6.81
N LEU A 233 -9.15 -9.07 5.67
CA LEU A 233 -8.36 -8.21 4.78
C LEU A 233 -7.96 -6.89 5.44
N ALA A 234 -8.87 -6.28 6.20
CA ALA A 234 -8.60 -5.08 6.99
C ALA A 234 -7.51 -5.34 8.02
N THR A 235 -7.60 -6.46 8.75
CA THR A 235 -6.64 -6.82 9.80
C THR A 235 -5.27 -7.12 9.21
N ILE A 236 -5.18 -7.99 8.21
CA ILE A 236 -3.88 -8.37 7.62
C ILE A 236 -3.24 -7.18 6.91
N GLY A 237 -3.98 -6.51 6.01
CA GLY A 237 -3.41 -5.47 5.14
C GLY A 237 -3.21 -4.14 5.86
N MET A 238 -4.19 -3.68 6.62
CA MET A 238 -4.17 -2.32 7.20
C MET A 238 -3.77 -2.31 8.67
N VAL A 239 -4.24 -3.26 9.51
CA VAL A 239 -3.83 -3.26 10.92
C VAL A 239 -2.39 -3.75 11.04
N ILE A 240 -2.08 -4.95 10.54
CA ILE A 240 -0.74 -5.53 10.66
C ILE A 240 0.22 -4.88 9.66
N GLY A 241 -0.10 -4.92 8.37
CA GLY A 241 0.79 -4.44 7.30
C GLY A 241 1.15 -2.97 7.44
N MET A 242 0.18 -2.10 7.73
CA MET A 242 0.43 -0.67 7.91
C MET A 242 1.23 -0.39 9.19
N SER A 243 0.90 -1.05 10.31
CA SER A 243 1.62 -0.83 11.57
C SER A 243 3.08 -1.29 11.48
N VAL A 244 3.34 -2.40 10.81
CA VAL A 244 4.70 -2.90 10.57
C VAL A 244 5.47 -1.96 9.64
N LEU A 245 4.84 -1.45 8.58
CA LEU A 245 5.45 -0.46 7.69
C LEU A 245 5.82 0.82 8.47
N VAL A 246 4.87 1.36 9.24
CA VAL A 246 5.06 2.59 10.03
C VAL A 246 6.17 2.40 11.06
N TRP A 247 6.23 1.24 11.72
CA TRP A 247 7.34 0.91 12.62
C TRP A 247 8.68 0.93 11.89
N GLY A 248 8.77 0.33 10.71
CA GLY A 248 9.97 0.34 9.89
C GLY A 248 10.41 1.73 9.47
N VAL A 249 9.46 2.58 9.05
CA VAL A 249 9.72 4.00 8.69
C VAL A 249 10.31 4.77 9.87
N GLY A 250 9.90 4.50 11.11
CA GLY A 250 10.45 5.12 12.30
C GLY A 250 11.88 4.65 12.65
N ASN A 251 12.27 3.44 12.25
CA ASN A 251 13.51 2.80 12.67
C ASN A 251 14.55 2.60 11.55
N ALA A 252 14.21 2.92 10.29
CA ALA A 252 15.10 2.80 9.14
C ALA A 252 14.85 3.93 8.13
N ASN A 253 15.65 3.99 7.05
CA ASN A 253 15.45 4.95 5.97
C ASN A 253 14.12 4.71 5.27
N VAL A 254 13.32 5.77 5.09
CA VAL A 254 11.99 5.71 4.44
C VAL A 254 12.11 5.09 3.04
N GLY A 255 13.12 5.50 2.28
CA GLY A 255 13.38 5.00 0.92
C GLY A 255 13.62 3.49 0.88
N ILE A 256 14.36 2.92 1.83
CA ILE A 256 14.64 1.48 1.89
C ILE A 256 13.36 0.70 2.24
N VAL A 257 12.66 1.11 3.30
CA VAL A 257 11.43 0.45 3.75
C VAL A 257 10.37 0.47 2.66
N THR A 258 10.18 1.60 1.98
CA THR A 258 9.21 1.72 0.88
C THR A 258 9.62 0.93 -0.36
N THR A 259 10.93 0.85 -0.69
CA THR A 259 11.44 0.00 -1.78
C THR A 259 11.12 -1.47 -1.52
N LEU A 260 11.41 -1.96 -0.31
CA LEU A 260 11.10 -3.33 0.06
C LEU A 260 9.58 -3.59 0.12
N SER A 261 8.77 -2.60 0.46
CA SER A 261 7.31 -2.73 0.43
C SER A 261 6.73 -2.72 -0.99
N ALA A 262 7.44 -2.17 -1.97
CA ALA A 262 7.01 -2.12 -3.37
C ALA A 262 7.09 -3.47 -4.11
N VAL A 263 7.59 -4.53 -3.48
CA VAL A 263 7.74 -5.87 -4.10
C VAL A 263 6.43 -6.68 -4.19
N VAL A 264 5.32 -6.14 -3.72
CA VAL A 264 3.98 -6.77 -3.77
C VAL A 264 3.66 -7.41 -5.13
N PRO A 265 3.90 -6.74 -6.29
CA PRO A 265 3.59 -7.33 -7.60
C PRO A 265 4.37 -8.62 -7.90
N VAL A 266 5.56 -8.77 -7.34
CA VAL A 266 6.36 -9.99 -7.47
C VAL A 266 5.84 -11.09 -6.55
N LEU A 267 5.50 -10.73 -5.31
CA LEU A 267 4.98 -11.68 -4.33
C LEU A 267 3.58 -12.23 -4.70
N ILE A 268 2.79 -11.47 -5.45
CA ILE A 268 1.49 -11.93 -5.97
C ILE A 268 1.64 -13.11 -6.94
N LEU A 269 2.73 -13.20 -7.70
CA LEU A 269 2.90 -14.20 -8.76
C LEU A 269 2.82 -15.65 -8.26
N PRO A 270 3.55 -16.06 -7.20
CA PRO A 270 3.41 -17.39 -6.63
C PRO A 270 1.99 -17.66 -6.12
N GLY A 271 1.37 -16.66 -5.48
CA GLY A 271 0.00 -16.78 -4.97
C GLY A 271 -1.02 -17.00 -6.09
N LEU A 272 -0.91 -16.27 -7.21
CA LEU A 272 -1.74 -16.49 -8.39
C LEU A 272 -1.50 -17.87 -9.01
N TRP A 273 -0.25 -18.33 -9.06
CA TRP A 273 0.04 -19.68 -9.59
C TRP A 273 -0.64 -20.77 -8.75
N ILE A 274 -0.55 -20.67 -7.42
CA ILE A 274 -1.19 -21.64 -6.50
C ILE A 274 -2.70 -21.60 -6.64
N THR A 275 -3.31 -20.42 -6.72
CA THR A 275 -4.78 -20.26 -6.72
C THR A 275 -5.43 -20.51 -8.08
N THR A 276 -4.73 -20.20 -9.19
CA THR A 276 -5.30 -20.33 -10.55
C THR A 276 -4.72 -21.50 -11.36
N GLY A 277 -3.65 -22.14 -10.90
CA GLY A 277 -2.90 -23.16 -11.63
C GLY A 277 -2.11 -22.62 -12.83
N GLN A 278 -2.20 -21.33 -13.15
CA GLN A 278 -1.52 -20.71 -14.30
C GLN A 278 -0.08 -20.35 -13.95
N ARG A 279 0.87 -20.96 -14.65
CA ARG A 279 2.30 -20.67 -14.45
C ARG A 279 2.63 -19.24 -14.89
N PRO A 280 3.36 -18.47 -14.06
CA PRO A 280 3.86 -17.15 -14.43
C PRO A 280 4.73 -17.24 -15.71
N ALA A 281 4.76 -16.17 -16.51
CA ALA A 281 5.63 -16.10 -17.67
C ALA A 281 7.10 -16.02 -17.25
N PHE A 282 8.01 -16.38 -18.15
CA PHE A 282 9.46 -16.41 -17.87
C PHE A 282 10.00 -15.06 -17.34
N GLY A 283 9.49 -13.94 -17.90
CA GLY A 283 9.86 -12.59 -17.42
C GLY A 283 9.50 -12.33 -15.95
N ALA A 284 8.47 -13.00 -15.39
CA ALA A 284 8.15 -12.90 -13.96
C ALA A 284 9.26 -13.48 -13.09
N TRP A 285 9.85 -14.59 -13.49
CA TRP A 285 10.96 -15.23 -12.78
C TRP A 285 12.24 -14.40 -12.83
N ILE A 286 12.55 -13.79 -13.98
CA ILE A 286 13.66 -12.83 -14.11
C ILE A 286 13.43 -11.66 -13.14
N GLY A 287 12.25 -11.06 -13.15
CA GLY A 287 11.90 -9.98 -12.22
C GLY A 287 12.04 -10.40 -10.76
N ALA A 288 11.58 -11.60 -10.40
CA ALA A 288 11.71 -12.14 -9.05
C ALA A 288 13.17 -12.31 -8.61
N ILE A 289 14.06 -12.77 -9.50
CA ILE A 289 15.50 -12.89 -9.21
C ILE A 289 16.09 -11.51 -8.89
N PHE A 290 15.81 -10.49 -9.72
CA PHE A 290 16.28 -9.12 -9.47
C PHE A 290 15.79 -8.58 -8.12
N VAL A 291 14.50 -8.80 -7.79
CA VAL A 291 13.92 -8.37 -6.52
C VAL A 291 14.59 -9.05 -5.34
N VAL A 292 14.74 -10.37 -5.37
CA VAL A 292 15.37 -11.14 -4.28
C VAL A 292 16.83 -10.73 -4.11
N THR A 293 17.58 -10.59 -5.21
CA THR A 293 18.98 -10.18 -5.16
C THR A 293 19.12 -8.75 -4.61
N GLY A 294 18.29 -7.81 -5.08
CA GLY A 294 18.31 -6.43 -4.62
C GLY A 294 17.90 -6.31 -3.14
N ALA A 295 16.87 -7.03 -2.70
CA ALA A 295 16.46 -7.05 -1.30
C ALA A 295 17.54 -7.67 -0.38
N ALA A 296 18.16 -8.77 -0.80
CA ALA A 296 19.27 -9.39 -0.05
C ALA A 296 20.47 -8.44 0.05
N LEU A 297 20.81 -7.76 -1.06
CA LEU A 297 21.89 -6.79 -1.07
C LEU A 297 21.58 -5.59 -0.16
N LEU A 298 20.35 -5.06 -0.16
CA LEU A 298 19.94 -4.00 0.76
C LEU A 298 20.17 -4.40 2.21
N ILE A 299 19.74 -5.58 2.60
CA ILE A 299 19.89 -6.09 3.99
C ILE A 299 21.37 -6.24 4.36
N LEU A 300 22.21 -6.71 3.42
CA LEU A 300 23.65 -6.91 3.67
C LEU A 300 24.42 -5.59 3.79
N VAL A 301 24.03 -4.56 3.02
CA VAL A 301 24.75 -3.27 2.96
C VAL A 301 24.24 -2.29 4.03
N SER A 302 23.09 -2.57 4.64
CA SER A 302 22.54 -1.74 5.73
C SER A 302 23.07 -2.16 7.13
N ASN A 303 23.88 -3.22 7.19
CA ASN A 303 24.64 -3.62 8.38
C ASN A 303 26.06 -3.03 8.33
#